data_7496fc390edca5a3e34649ee8c1424aa
#
_entry.id   7496fc390edca5a3e34649ee8c1424aa
#
_cell.length_a   1.000
_cell.length_b   1.000
_cell.length_c   1.000
_cell.angle_alpha   90.00
_cell.angle_beta   90.00
_cell.angle_gamma   90.00
#
_symmetry.space_group_name_H-M   'P 1'
#
loop_
_entity.id
_entity.type
_entity.pdbx_description
1 polymer ?
#
loop_
_entity_poly.entity_id
_entity_poly.type
_entity_poly.pdbx_seq_one_letter_code
_entity_poly.pdbx_strand_id
1 'polypeptide(L)'
;PRKILRDDIFNKIRTSLTLRMGESLAKIHQSDISDLGELKEMSFDESLKELYKVYSSFKEPQPVFEYAFNYLAKKNLKNPNNVLVHGDYRLGNFIISENALNSVIDWELSHIGSPLEDLSWLCVKSWRFGKNRKRVAGLGNLDDLIKGYESNSSIKIDLNELDTWQIYGSLRWGVICMIQTFYHLNNDLNSLEKAAIGRRVSETEFDLMNMIKNKKF
;
A
#
# COMPACT_ATOMS: atom_id res chain seq x y z
N PRO A 1 -1.72 14.50 -4.30
CA PRO A 1 -0.88 13.64 -5.16
C PRO A 1 -0.77 14.15 -6.59
N ARG A 2 -1.89 14.47 -7.28
CA ARG A 2 -1.89 14.86 -8.71
C ARG A 2 -1.03 16.09 -8.99
N LYS A 3 -0.98 17.09 -8.11
CA LYS A 3 -0.10 18.26 -8.23
C LYS A 3 1.36 17.84 -8.28
N ILE A 4 1.81 17.00 -7.35
CA ILE A 4 3.20 16.49 -7.31
C ILE A 4 3.59 15.80 -8.62
N LEU A 5 2.65 15.12 -9.28
CA LEU A 5 2.89 14.42 -10.53
C LEU A 5 2.89 15.32 -11.78
N ARG A 6 2.33 16.54 -11.71
CA ARG A 6 2.04 17.38 -12.88
C ARG A 6 2.71 18.74 -12.84
N ASP A 7 2.74 19.38 -11.66
CA ASP A 7 3.14 20.79 -11.55
C ASP A 7 4.67 20.92 -11.62
N ASP A 8 5.16 21.88 -12.39
CA ASP A 8 6.58 22.06 -12.66
C ASP A 8 7.42 22.44 -11.44
N ILE A 9 6.80 23.05 -10.44
CA ILE A 9 7.48 23.36 -9.17
C ILE A 9 8.06 22.13 -8.47
N PHE A 10 7.52 20.94 -8.76
CA PHE A 10 7.99 19.67 -8.19
C PHE A 10 8.98 18.92 -9.09
N ASN A 11 9.39 19.49 -10.25
CA ASN A 11 10.29 18.80 -11.18
C ASN A 11 11.58 18.33 -10.51
N LYS A 12 12.18 19.18 -9.67
CA LYS A 12 13.44 18.88 -9.00
C LYS A 12 13.31 17.74 -8.01
N ILE A 13 12.34 17.82 -7.09
CA ILE A 13 12.14 16.77 -6.07
C ILE A 13 11.67 15.47 -6.70
N ARG A 14 10.86 15.52 -7.76
CA ARG A 14 10.26 14.37 -8.42
C ARG A 14 11.30 13.36 -8.90
N THR A 15 12.47 13.79 -9.34
CA THR A 15 13.55 12.92 -9.81
C THR A 15 14.18 12.07 -8.72
N SER A 16 14.15 12.53 -7.47
CA SER A 16 14.72 11.83 -6.32
C SER A 16 13.67 11.34 -5.31
N LEU A 17 12.38 11.66 -5.54
CA LEU A 17 11.35 11.45 -4.55
C LEU A 17 11.17 9.96 -4.18
N THR A 18 11.28 9.06 -5.17
CA THR A 18 11.17 7.61 -4.92
C THR A 18 12.28 7.11 -4.01
N LEU A 19 13.52 7.55 -4.23
CA LEU A 19 14.65 7.25 -3.34
C LEU A 19 14.38 7.78 -1.92
N ARG A 20 13.94 9.04 -1.82
CA ARG A 20 13.64 9.69 -0.53
C ARG A 20 12.48 9.04 0.23
N MET A 21 11.50 8.49 -0.47
CA MET A 21 10.45 7.67 0.15
C MET A 21 11.07 6.44 0.82
N GLY A 22 11.99 5.75 0.16
CA GLY A 22 12.71 4.62 0.76
C GLY A 22 13.54 5.04 1.97
N GLU A 23 14.30 6.13 1.88
CA GLU A 23 15.10 6.68 2.99
C GLU A 23 14.22 7.07 4.19
N SER A 24 13.09 7.72 3.94
CA SER A 24 12.15 8.13 4.99
C SER A 24 11.51 6.91 5.67
N LEU A 25 11.11 5.92 4.89
CA LEU A 25 10.49 4.71 5.42
C LEU A 25 11.49 3.88 6.24
N ALA A 26 12.75 3.79 5.82
CA ALA A 26 13.79 3.13 6.59
C ALA A 26 13.98 3.76 7.97
N LYS A 27 13.90 5.08 8.08
CA LYS A 27 13.98 5.80 9.37
C LYS A 27 12.78 5.50 10.26
N ILE A 28 11.58 5.44 9.68
CA ILE A 28 10.36 5.07 10.41
C ILE A 28 10.48 3.64 10.95
N HIS A 29 10.92 2.71 10.12
CA HIS A 29 11.07 1.30 10.48
C HIS A 29 12.23 1.01 11.45
N GLN A 30 13.13 1.98 11.67
CA GLN A 30 14.19 1.91 12.69
C GLN A 30 13.79 2.54 14.02
N SER A 31 12.60 3.12 14.12
CA SER A 31 12.10 3.68 15.37
C SER A 31 12.08 2.61 16.46
N ASP A 32 12.45 2.99 17.67
CA ASP A 32 12.29 2.12 18.83
C ASP A 32 10.80 1.91 19.08
N ILE A 33 10.38 0.65 19.03
CA ILE A 33 8.98 0.26 19.21
C ILE A 33 8.64 -0.03 20.68
N SER A 34 9.64 -0.09 21.57
CA SER A 34 9.44 -0.42 23.00
C SER A 34 8.60 0.63 23.73
N ASP A 35 8.67 1.89 23.32
CA ASP A 35 8.00 3.02 23.96
C ASP A 35 6.70 3.46 23.23
N LEU A 36 6.28 2.74 22.19
CA LEU A 36 5.12 3.14 21.36
C LEU A 36 3.75 2.73 21.93
N GLY A 37 3.70 2.27 23.17
CA GLY A 37 2.46 1.86 23.83
C GLY A 37 1.89 0.54 23.27
N GLU A 38 0.56 0.39 23.33
CA GLU A 38 -0.14 -0.84 22.94
C GLU A 38 -0.47 -0.88 21.44
N LEU A 39 0.55 -0.79 20.58
CA LEU A 39 0.33 -1.03 19.15
C LEU A 39 0.08 -2.53 18.91
N LYS A 40 -0.93 -2.81 18.09
CA LYS A 40 -1.24 -4.19 17.71
C LYS A 40 -0.09 -4.77 16.88
N GLU A 41 0.32 -5.99 17.19
CA GLU A 41 1.21 -6.75 16.32
C GLU A 41 0.39 -7.54 15.29
N MET A 42 0.81 -7.47 14.03
CA MET A 42 0.08 -8.04 12.89
C MET A 42 1.03 -8.84 12.00
N SER A 43 0.90 -10.14 12.00
CA SER A 43 1.51 -11.00 10.99
C SER A 43 0.76 -10.91 9.66
N PHE A 44 1.37 -11.40 8.58
CA PHE A 44 0.70 -11.50 7.27
C PHE A 44 -0.60 -12.30 7.34
N ASP A 45 -0.59 -13.43 8.04
CA ASP A 45 -1.75 -14.30 8.17
C ASP A 45 -2.89 -13.65 8.96
N GLU A 46 -2.56 -12.89 10.01
CA GLU A 46 -3.55 -12.12 10.77
C GLU A 46 -4.14 -11.00 9.92
N SER A 47 -3.30 -10.25 9.22
CA SER A 47 -3.74 -9.19 8.30
C SER A 47 -4.67 -9.75 7.22
N LEU A 48 -4.33 -10.92 6.65
CA LEU A 48 -5.18 -11.59 5.65
C LEU A 48 -6.51 -12.07 6.24
N LYS A 49 -6.51 -12.64 7.44
CA LYS A 49 -7.72 -13.10 8.14
C LYS A 49 -8.65 -11.94 8.49
N GLU A 50 -8.11 -10.84 9.00
CA GLU A 50 -8.92 -9.66 9.31
C GLU A 50 -9.52 -9.04 8.06
N LEU A 51 -8.75 -8.94 6.98
CA LEU A 51 -9.25 -8.46 5.70
C LEU A 51 -10.38 -9.36 5.16
N TYR A 52 -10.22 -10.69 5.27
CA TYR A 52 -11.25 -11.64 4.86
C TYR A 52 -12.53 -11.51 5.70
N LYS A 53 -12.40 -11.28 7.01
CA LYS A 53 -13.53 -11.03 7.91
C LYS A 53 -14.33 -9.80 7.47
N VAL A 54 -13.66 -8.70 7.14
CA VAL A 54 -14.32 -7.50 6.61
C VAL A 54 -14.99 -7.78 5.28
N TYR A 55 -14.27 -8.39 4.34
CA TYR A 55 -14.78 -8.74 3.03
C TYR A 55 -16.03 -9.63 3.10
N SER A 56 -16.00 -10.71 3.88
CA SER A 56 -17.10 -11.66 4.01
C SER A 56 -18.36 -11.05 4.65
N SER A 57 -18.22 -9.96 5.42
CA SER A 57 -19.35 -9.28 6.04
C SER A 57 -20.32 -8.64 5.03
N PHE A 58 -19.85 -8.32 3.82
CA PHE A 58 -20.69 -7.75 2.76
C PHE A 58 -21.64 -8.76 2.13
N LYS A 59 -21.36 -10.07 2.26
CA LYS A 59 -22.16 -11.15 1.65
C LYS A 59 -22.30 -11.02 0.12
N GLU A 60 -21.38 -10.35 -0.51
CA GLU A 60 -21.31 -10.13 -1.97
C GLU A 60 -19.99 -10.73 -2.50
N PRO A 61 -19.96 -12.05 -2.79
CA PRO A 61 -18.72 -12.70 -3.20
C PRO A 61 -18.21 -12.18 -4.55
N GLN A 62 -16.93 -11.81 -4.59
CA GLN A 62 -16.22 -11.42 -5.80
C GLN A 62 -15.28 -12.58 -6.18
N PRO A 63 -15.51 -13.32 -7.28
CA PRO A 63 -14.74 -14.53 -7.60
C PRO A 63 -13.22 -14.32 -7.66
N VAL A 64 -12.78 -13.15 -8.15
CA VAL A 64 -11.36 -12.84 -8.24
C VAL A 64 -10.76 -12.56 -6.85
N PHE A 65 -11.51 -11.93 -5.95
CA PHE A 65 -11.06 -11.71 -4.57
C PHE A 65 -10.97 -13.04 -3.82
N GLU A 66 -11.96 -13.93 -3.96
CA GLU A 66 -11.89 -15.28 -3.38
C GLU A 66 -10.67 -16.05 -3.90
N TYR A 67 -10.39 -15.96 -5.19
CA TYR A 67 -9.19 -16.55 -5.78
C TYR A 67 -7.91 -15.94 -5.18
N ALA A 68 -7.86 -14.62 -5.02
CA ALA A 68 -6.71 -13.93 -4.44
C ALA A 68 -6.51 -14.28 -2.96
N PHE A 69 -7.58 -14.34 -2.15
CA PHE A 69 -7.51 -14.80 -0.75
C PHE A 69 -6.93 -16.23 -0.66
N ASN A 70 -7.47 -17.15 -1.47
CA ASN A 70 -6.98 -18.53 -1.52
C ASN A 70 -5.53 -18.65 -2.02
N TYR A 71 -5.12 -17.79 -2.93
CA TYR A 71 -3.73 -17.71 -3.40
C TYR A 71 -2.79 -17.23 -2.29
N LEU A 72 -3.17 -16.14 -1.59
CA LEU A 72 -2.38 -15.56 -0.52
C LEU A 72 -2.31 -16.45 0.72
N ALA A 73 -3.39 -17.15 1.08
CA ALA A 73 -3.42 -18.08 2.21
C ALA A 73 -2.46 -19.28 2.07
N LYS A 74 -2.01 -19.56 0.85
CA LYS A 74 -1.00 -20.60 0.59
C LYS A 74 0.44 -20.07 0.66
N LYS A 75 0.62 -18.77 0.90
CA LYS A 75 1.95 -18.15 1.03
C LYS A 75 2.43 -18.30 2.46
N ASN A 76 3.63 -18.85 2.60
CA ASN A 76 4.30 -18.93 3.89
C ASN A 76 5.33 -17.79 3.96
N LEU A 77 4.87 -16.58 4.30
CA LEU A 77 5.74 -15.43 4.45
C LEU A 77 6.40 -15.46 5.82
N LYS A 78 7.71 -15.45 5.83
CA LYS A 78 8.49 -15.27 7.06
C LYS A 78 8.50 -13.78 7.37
N ASN A 79 8.09 -13.42 8.57
CA ASN A 79 8.20 -12.04 9.05
C ASN A 79 9.32 -11.94 10.11
N PRO A 80 10.61 -11.97 9.68
CA PRO A 80 11.72 -11.96 10.62
C PRO A 80 11.94 -10.59 11.28
N ASN A 81 11.34 -9.54 10.75
CA ASN A 81 11.56 -8.17 11.18
C ASN A 81 10.21 -7.48 11.45
N ASN A 82 9.87 -7.33 12.71
CA ASN A 82 8.75 -6.51 13.13
C ASN A 82 9.21 -5.06 13.29
N VAL A 83 8.56 -4.15 12.60
CA VAL A 83 8.85 -2.71 12.60
C VAL A 83 7.58 -1.91 12.85
N LEU A 84 7.71 -0.62 13.14
CA LEU A 84 6.57 0.30 13.12
C LEU A 84 6.10 0.48 11.68
N VAL A 85 4.99 -0.16 11.32
CA VAL A 85 4.31 0.00 10.03
C VAL A 85 3.40 1.21 10.09
N HIS A 86 3.45 2.06 9.06
CA HIS A 86 2.52 3.19 8.91
C HIS A 86 1.11 2.73 8.53
N GLY A 87 1.00 1.70 7.70
CA GLY A 87 -0.26 1.09 7.26
C GLY A 87 -0.98 1.80 6.11
N ASP A 88 -0.68 3.08 5.83
CA ASP A 88 -1.16 3.82 4.64
C ASP A 88 -0.04 4.70 4.04
N TYR A 89 1.16 4.14 3.88
CA TYR A 89 2.34 4.85 3.35
C TYR A 89 2.20 5.08 1.85
N ARG A 90 1.63 6.21 1.46
CA ARG A 90 1.33 6.57 0.07
C ARG A 90 1.45 8.07 -0.19
N LEU A 91 1.55 8.46 -1.44
CA LEU A 91 1.77 9.86 -1.87
C LEU A 91 0.73 10.85 -1.32
N GLY A 92 -0.47 10.40 -0.97
CA GLY A 92 -1.52 11.22 -0.36
C GLY A 92 -1.19 11.68 1.05
N ASN A 93 -0.36 10.93 1.76
CA ASN A 93 -0.04 11.13 3.17
C ASN A 93 1.36 11.73 3.38
N PHE A 94 1.92 12.36 2.33
CA PHE A 94 3.20 13.05 2.40
C PHE A 94 3.03 14.57 2.27
N ILE A 95 3.71 15.32 3.11
CA ILE A 95 3.93 16.75 2.96
C ILE A 95 5.22 16.93 2.19
N ILE A 96 5.13 17.46 0.98
CA ILE A 96 6.24 17.60 0.05
C ILE A 96 6.37 19.06 -0.36
N SER A 97 7.58 19.59 -0.25
CA SER A 97 7.98 20.88 -0.82
C SER A 97 8.73 20.69 -2.14
N GLU A 98 9.10 21.80 -2.78
CA GLU A 98 9.88 21.77 -4.03
C GLU A 98 11.19 21.00 -3.94
N ASN A 99 11.77 20.89 -2.73
CA ASN A 99 13.10 20.35 -2.49
C ASN A 99 13.15 19.15 -1.54
N ALA A 100 12.07 18.83 -0.82
CA ALA A 100 12.09 17.81 0.22
C ALA A 100 10.75 17.08 0.40
N LEU A 101 10.82 15.82 0.86
CA LEU A 101 9.77 15.14 1.58
C LEU A 101 9.91 15.58 3.04
N ASN A 102 8.97 16.39 3.53
CA ASN A 102 9.07 17.04 4.82
C ASN A 102 8.48 16.21 5.95
N SER A 103 7.34 15.56 5.71
CA SER A 103 6.64 14.79 6.75
C SER A 103 5.79 13.69 6.16
N VAL A 104 5.57 12.67 6.98
CA VAL A 104 4.57 11.61 6.78
C VAL A 104 3.47 11.83 7.81
N ILE A 105 2.22 11.83 7.38
CA ILE A 105 1.03 12.11 8.19
C ILE A 105 0.03 10.97 8.07
N ASP A 106 -1.01 10.99 8.91
CA ASP A 106 -2.12 10.01 8.86
C ASP A 106 -1.73 8.62 9.38
N TRP A 107 -1.35 8.58 10.66
CA TRP A 107 -0.82 7.41 11.37
C TRP A 107 -1.89 6.52 12.00
N GLU A 108 -3.17 6.74 11.71
CA GLU A 108 -4.29 6.04 12.36
C GLU A 108 -4.31 4.53 12.13
N LEU A 109 -3.62 4.03 11.08
CA LEU A 109 -3.51 2.61 10.74
C LEU A 109 -2.18 1.98 11.20
N SER A 110 -1.40 2.71 12.01
CA SER A 110 -0.09 2.21 12.44
C SER A 110 -0.20 0.99 13.36
N HIS A 111 0.74 0.09 13.18
CA HIS A 111 0.83 -1.17 13.92
C HIS A 111 2.25 -1.72 13.85
N ILE A 112 2.53 -2.80 14.57
CA ILE A 112 3.79 -3.52 14.46
C ILE A 112 3.64 -4.65 13.44
N GLY A 113 4.51 -4.71 12.43
CA GLY A 113 4.37 -5.70 11.38
C GLY A 113 5.54 -5.74 10.39
N SER A 114 5.29 -6.27 9.20
CA SER A 114 6.31 -6.42 8.17
C SER A 114 6.62 -5.09 7.46
N PRO A 115 7.90 -4.74 7.27
CA PRO A 115 8.29 -3.58 6.48
C PRO A 115 7.81 -3.65 5.03
N LEU A 116 7.54 -4.85 4.53
CA LEU A 116 7.08 -5.08 3.16
C LEU A 116 5.65 -4.56 2.93
N GLU A 117 4.85 -4.42 3.97
CA GLU A 117 3.51 -3.85 3.86
C GLU A 117 3.55 -2.43 3.31
N ASP A 118 4.29 -1.53 3.95
CA ASP A 118 4.41 -0.14 3.52
C ASP A 118 5.13 0.01 2.18
N LEU A 119 6.22 -0.73 1.96
CA LEU A 119 6.96 -0.72 0.70
C LEU A 119 6.08 -1.15 -0.47
N SER A 120 5.31 -2.21 -0.30
CA SER A 120 4.42 -2.72 -1.33
C SER A 120 3.19 -1.83 -1.55
N TRP A 121 2.69 -1.18 -0.49
CA TRP A 121 1.56 -0.26 -0.59
C TRP A 121 1.83 0.89 -1.55
N LEU A 122 3.04 1.47 -1.56
CA LEU A 122 3.48 2.44 -2.56
C LEU A 122 3.41 1.93 -4.00
N CYS A 123 3.48 0.62 -4.19
CA CYS A 123 3.51 -0.04 -5.49
C CYS A 123 2.13 -0.42 -6.03
N VAL A 124 1.06 -0.32 -5.22
CA VAL A 124 -0.30 -0.62 -5.65
C VAL A 124 -0.69 0.28 -6.83
N LYS A 125 -1.26 -0.32 -7.88
CA LYS A 125 -1.50 0.38 -9.15
C LYS A 125 -2.45 1.56 -9.02
N SER A 126 -3.37 1.52 -8.08
CA SER A 126 -4.29 2.61 -7.77
C SER A 126 -3.61 3.93 -7.40
N TRP A 127 -2.39 3.87 -6.85
CA TRP A 127 -1.60 5.04 -6.48
C TRP A 127 -0.73 5.59 -7.62
N ARG A 128 -0.74 4.96 -8.80
CA ARG A 128 0.08 5.38 -9.95
C ARG A 128 -0.55 6.49 -10.79
N PHE A 129 -1.81 6.84 -10.54
CA PHE A 129 -2.54 7.95 -11.21
C PHE A 129 -2.44 7.92 -12.74
N GLY A 130 -2.51 6.71 -13.33
CA GLY A 130 -2.41 6.48 -14.77
C GLY A 130 -0.98 6.34 -15.31
N LYS A 131 0.05 6.60 -14.49
CA LYS A 131 1.46 6.42 -14.89
C LYS A 131 1.95 4.98 -14.62
N ASN A 132 1.26 4.01 -15.19
CA ASN A 132 1.40 2.59 -14.85
C ASN A 132 2.81 2.00 -15.08
N ARG A 133 3.62 2.61 -15.98
CA ARG A 133 5.02 2.20 -16.21
C ARG A 133 5.96 2.54 -15.03
N LYS A 134 5.54 3.42 -14.13
CA LYS A 134 6.28 3.82 -12.94
C LYS A 134 5.67 3.11 -11.73
N ARG A 135 6.31 1.99 -11.31
CA ARG A 135 5.76 1.09 -10.30
C ARG A 135 5.51 1.76 -8.96
N VAL A 136 6.36 2.68 -8.54
CA VAL A 136 6.27 3.35 -7.24
C VAL A 136 5.52 4.66 -7.37
N ALA A 137 4.30 4.71 -6.86
CA ALA A 137 3.42 5.90 -6.80
C ALA A 137 3.25 6.66 -8.13
N GLY A 138 3.54 6.03 -9.28
CA GLY A 138 3.56 6.69 -10.60
C GLY A 138 4.73 7.67 -10.79
N LEU A 139 5.74 7.62 -9.93
CA LEU A 139 6.90 8.52 -9.91
C LEU A 139 8.18 7.86 -10.41
N GLY A 140 8.51 6.69 -9.88
CA GLY A 140 9.79 6.05 -10.13
C GLY A 140 9.73 4.53 -10.18
N ASN A 141 10.91 3.94 -10.23
CA ASN A 141 11.11 2.50 -10.31
C ASN A 141 11.26 1.91 -8.91
N LEU A 142 11.07 0.59 -8.80
CA LEU A 142 11.23 -0.13 -7.55
C LEU A 142 12.68 -0.09 -7.03
N ASP A 143 13.66 -0.17 -7.94
CA ASP A 143 15.09 -0.16 -7.58
C ASP A 143 15.48 1.10 -6.80
N ASP A 144 14.95 2.28 -7.17
CA ASP A 144 15.22 3.52 -6.45
C ASP A 144 14.61 3.51 -5.04
N LEU A 145 13.42 2.94 -4.87
CA LEU A 145 12.77 2.79 -3.56
C LEU A 145 13.59 1.87 -2.66
N ILE A 146 13.96 0.69 -3.17
CA ILE A 146 14.73 -0.30 -2.43
C ILE A 146 16.12 0.24 -2.09
N LYS A 147 16.79 0.90 -3.04
CA LYS A 147 18.08 1.53 -2.82
C LYS A 147 18.00 2.55 -1.68
N GLY A 148 16.99 3.41 -1.68
CA GLY A 148 16.80 4.38 -0.59
C GLY A 148 16.57 3.70 0.75
N TYR A 149 15.75 2.64 0.78
CA TYR A 149 15.47 1.88 1.98
C TYR A 149 16.70 1.14 2.51
N GLU A 150 17.33 0.31 1.68
CA GLU A 150 18.47 -0.53 2.08
C GLU A 150 19.76 0.25 2.38
N SER A 151 19.90 1.48 1.85
CA SER A 151 21.03 2.35 2.19
C SER A 151 20.93 2.93 3.61
N ASN A 152 19.73 2.88 4.19
CA ASN A 152 19.43 3.42 5.52
C ASN A 152 18.87 2.36 6.48
N SER A 153 18.88 1.08 6.11
CA SER A 153 18.38 -0.02 6.93
C SER A 153 19.27 -1.25 6.77
N SER A 154 19.37 -2.06 7.83
CA SER A 154 20.02 -3.38 7.78
C SER A 154 19.13 -4.46 7.15
N ILE A 155 17.82 -4.18 7.01
CA ILE A 155 16.84 -5.10 6.44
C ILE A 155 17.02 -5.17 4.94
N LYS A 156 17.16 -6.39 4.41
CA LYS A 156 17.21 -6.67 2.98
C LYS A 156 15.85 -7.09 2.46
N ILE A 157 15.49 -6.57 1.30
CA ILE A 157 14.15 -6.74 0.73
C ILE A 157 14.12 -7.94 -0.22
N ASP A 158 13.35 -8.96 0.13
CA ASP A 158 13.02 -10.05 -0.80
C ASP A 158 11.92 -9.59 -1.77
N LEU A 159 12.26 -9.55 -3.06
CA LEU A 159 11.35 -9.10 -4.11
C LEU A 159 10.13 -10.00 -4.29
N ASN A 160 10.27 -11.32 -4.05
CA ASN A 160 9.14 -12.24 -4.18
C ASN A 160 8.14 -12.05 -3.04
N GLU A 161 8.63 -11.78 -1.84
CA GLU A 161 7.77 -11.45 -0.71
C GLU A 161 7.12 -10.07 -0.90
N LEU A 162 7.87 -9.07 -1.39
CA LEU A 162 7.33 -7.75 -1.75
C LEU A 162 6.20 -7.86 -2.79
N ASP A 163 6.39 -8.68 -3.82
CA ASP A 163 5.36 -8.93 -4.83
C ASP A 163 4.10 -9.57 -4.21
N THR A 164 4.29 -10.48 -3.25
CA THR A 164 3.17 -11.10 -2.52
C THR A 164 2.42 -10.05 -1.67
N TRP A 165 3.15 -9.19 -0.96
CA TRP A 165 2.56 -8.09 -0.22
C TRP A 165 1.85 -7.07 -1.15
N GLN A 166 2.36 -6.84 -2.36
CA GLN A 166 1.67 -5.97 -3.32
C GLN A 166 0.34 -6.59 -3.81
N ILE A 167 0.27 -7.92 -3.98
CA ILE A 167 -0.99 -8.60 -4.26
C ILE A 167 -1.97 -8.41 -3.10
N TYR A 168 -1.50 -8.60 -1.85
CA TYR A 168 -2.30 -8.32 -0.65
C TYR A 168 -2.78 -6.86 -0.62
N GLY A 169 -1.89 -5.89 -0.84
CA GLY A 169 -2.24 -4.47 -0.87
C GLY A 169 -3.29 -4.15 -1.94
N SER A 170 -3.20 -4.76 -3.11
CA SER A 170 -4.20 -4.59 -4.16
C SER A 170 -5.55 -5.19 -3.77
N LEU A 171 -5.56 -6.37 -3.14
CA LEU A 171 -6.78 -6.99 -2.60
C LEU A 171 -7.40 -6.12 -1.49
N ARG A 172 -6.58 -5.63 -0.55
CA ARG A 172 -6.99 -4.70 0.50
C ARG A 172 -7.66 -3.45 -0.09
N TRP A 173 -7.06 -2.86 -1.14
CA TRP A 173 -7.68 -1.74 -1.83
C TRP A 173 -9.03 -2.09 -2.45
N GLY A 174 -9.18 -3.27 -3.03
CA GLY A 174 -10.46 -3.76 -3.55
C GLY A 174 -11.54 -3.86 -2.46
N VAL A 175 -11.19 -4.40 -1.29
CA VAL A 175 -12.09 -4.45 -0.13
C VAL A 175 -12.44 -3.04 0.37
N ILE A 176 -11.47 -2.11 0.39
CA ILE A 176 -11.74 -0.69 0.71
C ILE A 176 -12.73 -0.09 -0.30
N CYS A 177 -12.64 -0.41 -1.58
CA CYS A 177 -13.63 0.03 -2.58
C CYS A 177 -15.04 -0.51 -2.27
N MET A 178 -15.16 -1.75 -1.80
CA MET A 178 -16.45 -2.31 -1.34
C MET A 178 -16.98 -1.57 -0.11
N ILE A 179 -16.12 -1.22 0.86
CA ILE A 179 -16.48 -0.40 2.03
C ILE A 179 -17.04 0.96 1.58
N GLN A 180 -16.41 1.62 0.61
CA GLN A 180 -16.88 2.90 0.09
C GLN A 180 -18.25 2.78 -0.60
N THR A 181 -18.48 1.69 -1.33
CA THR A 181 -19.81 1.37 -1.89
C THR A 181 -20.84 1.22 -0.79
N PHE A 182 -20.53 0.43 0.23
CA PHE A 182 -21.43 0.21 1.37
C PHE A 182 -21.80 1.53 2.07
N TYR A 183 -20.85 2.38 2.34
CA TYR A 183 -21.12 3.70 2.94
C TYR A 183 -21.93 4.61 2.03
N HIS A 184 -21.73 4.56 0.71
CA HIS A 184 -22.55 5.33 -0.24
C HIS A 184 -24.01 4.88 -0.23
N LEU A 185 -24.26 3.57 -0.15
CA LEU A 185 -25.60 3.01 -0.23
C LEU A 185 -26.39 3.09 1.08
N ASN A 186 -25.69 3.08 2.24
CA ASN A 186 -26.33 2.93 3.54
C ASN A 186 -26.27 4.19 4.43
N ASN A 187 -25.61 5.25 3.98
CA ASN A 187 -25.56 6.53 4.72
C ASN A 187 -26.50 7.56 4.11
N ASP A 188 -27.09 8.41 4.96
CA ASP A 188 -28.01 9.50 4.56
C ASP A 188 -27.35 10.53 3.63
N LEU A 189 -26.03 10.63 3.64
CA LEU A 189 -25.24 11.49 2.77
C LEU A 189 -24.66 10.67 1.60
N ASN A 190 -25.38 10.66 0.49
CA ASN A 190 -24.88 10.09 -0.77
C ASN A 190 -23.65 10.84 -1.27
N SER A 191 -22.49 10.19 -1.22
CA SER A 191 -21.22 10.76 -1.69
C SER A 191 -20.88 10.26 -3.09
N LEU A 192 -20.83 11.16 -4.07
CA LEU A 192 -20.38 10.83 -5.43
C LEU A 192 -18.93 10.32 -5.44
N GLU A 193 -18.09 10.81 -4.53
CA GLU A 193 -16.71 10.35 -4.38
C GLU A 193 -16.68 8.87 -3.96
N LYS A 194 -17.45 8.50 -2.92
CA LYS A 194 -17.54 7.11 -2.44
C LYS A 194 -18.07 6.17 -3.53
N ALA A 195 -19.11 6.59 -4.26
CA ALA A 195 -19.63 5.84 -5.40
C ALA A 195 -18.57 5.64 -6.49
N ALA A 196 -17.83 6.70 -6.84
CA ALA A 196 -16.77 6.63 -7.83
C ALA A 196 -15.62 5.69 -7.40
N ILE A 197 -15.25 5.71 -6.12
CA ILE A 197 -14.25 4.80 -5.56
C ILE A 197 -14.79 3.35 -5.61
N GLY A 198 -16.04 3.13 -5.22
CA GLY A 198 -16.67 1.82 -5.23
C GLY A 198 -16.66 1.13 -6.59
N ARG A 199 -16.80 1.89 -7.68
CA ARG A 199 -16.70 1.35 -9.05
C ARG A 199 -15.34 0.78 -9.42
N ARG A 200 -14.31 1.02 -8.60
CA ARG A 200 -12.94 0.56 -8.87
C ARG A 200 -12.68 -0.90 -8.46
N VAL A 201 -13.68 -1.59 -7.93
CA VAL A 201 -13.58 -3.04 -7.64
C VAL A 201 -13.11 -3.81 -8.86
N SER A 202 -13.73 -3.59 -10.03
CA SER A 202 -13.37 -4.29 -11.27
C SER A 202 -11.96 -3.98 -11.77
N GLU A 203 -11.46 -2.74 -11.55
CA GLU A 203 -10.06 -2.40 -11.84
C GLU A 203 -9.12 -3.26 -10.99
N THR A 204 -9.48 -3.44 -9.71
CA THR A 204 -8.69 -4.22 -8.77
C THR A 204 -8.70 -5.70 -9.12
N GLU A 205 -9.84 -6.26 -9.52
CA GLU A 205 -9.94 -7.64 -10.01
C GLU A 205 -9.01 -7.86 -11.22
N PHE A 206 -9.04 -6.95 -12.18
CA PHE A 206 -8.16 -7.02 -13.35
C PHE A 206 -6.67 -6.96 -12.96
N ASP A 207 -6.31 -6.09 -12.01
CA ASP A 207 -4.94 -5.95 -11.53
C ASP A 207 -4.47 -7.21 -10.77
N LEU A 208 -5.30 -7.77 -9.89
CA LEU A 208 -5.03 -9.01 -9.18
C LEU A 208 -4.78 -10.19 -10.14
N MET A 209 -5.63 -10.35 -11.16
CA MET A 209 -5.45 -11.40 -12.15
C MET A 209 -4.15 -11.24 -12.94
N ASN A 210 -3.78 -10.01 -13.30
CA ASN A 210 -2.51 -9.74 -13.98
C ASN A 210 -1.30 -10.07 -13.10
N MET A 211 -1.32 -9.71 -11.82
CA MET A 211 -0.23 -10.00 -10.89
C MET A 211 -0.12 -11.51 -10.61
N ILE A 212 -1.22 -12.18 -10.29
CA ILE A 212 -1.20 -13.59 -9.89
C ILE A 212 -0.88 -14.50 -11.08
N LYS A 213 -1.55 -14.33 -12.23
CA LYS A 213 -1.38 -15.23 -13.38
C LYS A 213 -0.24 -14.81 -14.30
N ASN A 214 -0.10 -13.54 -14.58
CA ASN A 214 0.81 -13.04 -15.61
C ASN A 214 2.10 -12.46 -15.03
N LYS A 215 2.23 -12.40 -13.70
CA LYS A 215 3.38 -11.79 -13.00
C LYS A 215 3.66 -10.34 -13.49
N LYS A 216 2.61 -9.58 -13.78
CA LYS A 216 2.69 -8.18 -14.23
C LYS A 216 2.35 -7.25 -13.05
N PHE A 217 3.37 -6.57 -12.54
CA PHE A 217 3.31 -5.68 -11.37
C PHE A 217 3.36 -4.18 -11.73
#